data_052dae6a176c2ad5ac7f2473bbfff926
#
_entry.id   052dae6a176c2ad5ac7f2473bbfff926
#
_cell.length_a   1.000
_cell.length_b   1.000
_cell.length_c   1.000
_cell.angle_alpha   90.00
_cell.angle_beta   90.00
_cell.angle_gamma   90.00
#
_symmetry.space_group_name_H-M   'P 1'
#
loop_
_entity.id
_entity.type
_entity.pdbx_description
1 polymer ?
#
loop_
_entity_poly.entity_id
_entity_poly.type
_entity_poly.pdbx_seq_one_letter_code
_entity_poly.pdbx_strand_id
1 'polypeptide(L)'
;MSYTTHHKNVHKVNLFLTFCLIALIVVPLIHLFGLDKSKLFIISGVVVGGLATINYFVPTPDKVKGLIFALLPLTVVSALFFLDNFALNKHYILFFTIIMIALYFDKQLIIIFGIIVNIYFFILYFCIPTKFLGEEYNFALFFTVYSVICGALAALYFLTDVGNKLIMNSINKEQESQ
;
A
#
# COMPACT_ATOMS: atom_id res chain seq x y z
N MET A 1 6.45 -6.60 -24.84
CA MET A 1 5.47 -6.98 -23.78
C MET A 1 4.37 -5.92 -23.75
N SER A 2 3.08 -6.26 -23.92
CA SER A 2 2.04 -5.24 -23.96
C SER A 2 1.82 -4.66 -22.56
N TYR A 3 1.39 -3.39 -22.46
CA TYR A 3 1.05 -2.70 -21.20
C TYR A 3 0.04 -3.50 -20.35
N THR A 4 -0.94 -4.10 -20.98
CA THR A 4 -1.94 -4.97 -20.32
C THR A 4 -1.33 -6.24 -19.72
N THR A 5 -0.32 -6.82 -20.34
CA THR A 5 0.38 -8.01 -19.81
C THR A 5 1.19 -7.66 -18.57
N HIS A 6 1.84 -6.47 -18.55
CA HIS A 6 2.55 -5.98 -17.38
C HIS A 6 1.59 -5.83 -16.19
N HIS A 7 0.47 -5.12 -16.34
CA HIS A 7 -0.49 -4.93 -15.26
C HIS A 7 -1.05 -6.24 -14.69
N LYS A 8 -1.37 -7.22 -15.56
CA LYS A 8 -1.82 -8.55 -15.09
C LYS A 8 -0.78 -9.26 -14.22
N ASN A 9 0.50 -9.17 -14.59
CA ASN A 9 1.57 -9.74 -13.77
C ASN A 9 1.71 -9.01 -12.44
N VAL A 10 1.59 -7.69 -12.43
CA VAL A 10 1.63 -6.89 -11.20
C VAL A 10 0.45 -7.22 -10.27
N HIS A 11 -0.75 -7.48 -10.81
CA HIS A 11 -1.89 -7.91 -9.99
C HIS A 11 -1.60 -9.24 -9.26
N LYS A 12 -0.96 -10.22 -9.93
CA LYS A 12 -0.54 -11.48 -9.29
C LYS A 12 0.48 -11.23 -8.18
N VAL A 13 1.47 -10.38 -8.45
CA VAL A 13 2.48 -10.01 -7.47
C VAL A 13 1.84 -9.32 -6.26
N ASN A 14 0.95 -8.36 -6.47
CA ASN A 14 0.27 -7.66 -5.39
C ASN A 14 -0.66 -8.56 -4.58
N LEU A 15 -1.34 -9.53 -5.21
CA LEU A 15 -2.09 -10.54 -4.49
C LEU A 15 -1.17 -11.37 -3.59
N PHE A 16 -0.06 -11.86 -4.13
CA PHE A 16 0.94 -12.62 -3.37
C PHE A 16 1.52 -11.78 -2.21
N LEU A 17 1.91 -10.53 -2.47
CA LEU A 17 2.42 -9.61 -1.46
C LEU A 17 1.40 -9.34 -0.35
N THR A 18 0.11 -9.25 -0.68
CA THR A 18 -0.95 -9.10 0.32
C THR A 18 -0.98 -10.30 1.27
N PHE A 19 -0.92 -11.52 0.76
CA PHE A 19 -0.87 -12.72 1.61
C PHE A 19 0.42 -12.81 2.42
N CYS A 20 1.57 -12.46 1.82
CA CYS A 20 2.84 -12.39 2.56
C CYS A 20 2.76 -11.39 3.71
N LEU A 21 2.20 -10.19 3.47
CA LEU A 21 2.04 -9.17 4.50
C LEU A 21 1.13 -9.65 5.65
N ILE A 22 0.01 -10.29 5.32
CA ILE A 22 -0.88 -10.88 6.32
C ILE A 22 -0.13 -11.92 7.16
N ALA A 23 0.58 -12.83 6.52
CA ALA A 23 1.36 -13.86 7.22
C ALA A 23 2.45 -13.25 8.12
N LEU A 24 3.22 -12.28 7.61
CA LEU A 24 4.28 -11.59 8.36
C LEU A 24 3.77 -10.82 9.58
N ILE A 25 2.51 -10.39 9.58
CA ILE A 25 1.90 -9.70 10.72
C ILE A 25 1.23 -10.71 11.66
N VAL A 26 0.38 -11.59 11.14
CA VAL A 26 -0.49 -12.44 11.95
C VAL A 26 0.28 -13.58 12.62
N VAL A 27 1.23 -14.23 11.92
CA VAL A 27 1.97 -15.37 12.48
C VAL A 27 2.79 -14.99 13.70
N PRO A 28 3.62 -13.93 13.69
CA PRO A 28 4.34 -13.51 14.88
C PRO A 28 3.43 -13.10 16.03
N LEU A 29 2.31 -12.41 15.75
CA LEU A 29 1.35 -12.00 16.77
C LEU A 29 0.72 -13.21 17.47
N ILE A 30 0.32 -14.24 16.70
CA ILE A 30 -0.19 -15.50 17.29
C ILE A 30 0.85 -16.16 18.16
N HIS A 31 2.11 -16.20 17.69
CA HIS A 31 3.20 -16.84 18.43
C HIS A 31 3.52 -16.11 19.75
N LEU A 32 3.52 -14.77 19.73
CA LEU A 32 3.89 -13.96 20.90
C LEU A 32 2.74 -13.77 21.90
N PHE A 33 1.51 -13.61 21.44
CA PHE A 33 0.38 -13.20 22.28
C PHE A 33 -0.74 -14.25 22.35
N GLY A 34 -0.65 -15.32 21.58
CA GLY A 34 -1.67 -16.36 21.46
C GLY A 34 -2.87 -15.96 20.59
N LEU A 35 -3.72 -16.93 20.31
CA LEU A 35 -4.87 -16.76 19.40
C LEU A 35 -5.87 -15.72 19.90
N ASP A 36 -6.15 -15.70 21.22
CA ASP A 36 -7.19 -14.83 21.78
C ASP A 36 -6.87 -13.34 21.62
N LYS A 37 -5.63 -12.95 21.88
CA LYS A 37 -5.19 -11.55 21.75
C LYS A 37 -4.97 -11.14 20.29
N SER A 38 -4.78 -12.11 19.38
CA SER A 38 -4.53 -11.86 17.95
C SER A 38 -5.78 -11.89 17.10
N LYS A 39 -6.97 -12.15 17.66
CA LYS A 39 -8.25 -12.31 16.94
C LYS A 39 -8.54 -11.14 15.98
N LEU A 40 -8.35 -9.90 16.42
CA LEU A 40 -8.60 -8.72 15.59
C LEU A 40 -7.73 -8.71 14.34
N PHE A 41 -6.44 -9.02 14.48
CA PHE A 41 -5.50 -9.06 13.35
C PHE A 41 -5.77 -10.24 12.41
N ILE A 42 -6.19 -11.39 12.95
CA ILE A 42 -6.58 -12.56 12.16
C ILE A 42 -7.80 -12.23 11.31
N ILE A 43 -8.85 -11.69 11.93
CA ILE A 43 -10.09 -11.29 11.21
C ILE A 43 -9.77 -10.26 10.14
N SER A 44 -8.99 -9.23 10.47
CA SER A 44 -8.56 -8.21 9.52
C SER A 44 -7.78 -8.82 8.35
N GLY A 45 -6.87 -9.76 8.63
CA GLY A 45 -6.11 -10.47 7.59
C GLY A 45 -7.01 -11.31 6.67
N VAL A 46 -7.99 -12.03 7.22
CA VAL A 46 -8.96 -12.81 6.44
C VAL A 46 -9.80 -11.89 5.55
N VAL A 47 -10.27 -10.76 6.08
CA VAL A 47 -11.05 -9.78 5.31
C VAL A 47 -10.22 -9.21 4.16
N VAL A 48 -8.98 -8.77 4.43
CA VAL A 48 -8.08 -8.23 3.38
C VAL A 48 -7.78 -9.29 2.31
N GLY A 49 -7.39 -10.49 2.74
CA GLY A 49 -7.08 -11.58 1.81
C GLY A 49 -8.27 -11.96 0.95
N GLY A 50 -9.47 -12.03 1.54
CA GLY A 50 -10.71 -12.26 0.82
C GLY A 50 -11.03 -11.18 -0.20
N LEU A 51 -10.97 -9.89 0.20
CA LEU A 51 -11.22 -8.76 -0.69
C LEU A 51 -10.16 -8.64 -1.78
N ALA A 52 -8.88 -8.89 -1.48
CA ALA A 52 -7.81 -8.93 -2.47
C ALA A 52 -8.03 -10.03 -3.50
N THR A 53 -8.46 -11.22 -3.06
CA THR A 53 -8.79 -12.33 -3.94
C THR A 53 -9.99 -11.99 -4.84
N ILE A 54 -11.06 -11.44 -4.27
CA ILE A 54 -12.22 -10.96 -5.04
C ILE A 54 -11.78 -9.92 -6.07
N ASN A 55 -11.01 -8.91 -5.67
CA ASN A 55 -10.48 -7.87 -6.57
C ASN A 55 -9.67 -8.47 -7.72
N TYR A 56 -8.92 -9.54 -7.47
CA TYR A 56 -8.12 -10.20 -8.50
C TYR A 56 -9.00 -10.84 -9.59
N PHE A 57 -10.10 -11.50 -9.21
CA PHE A 57 -10.97 -12.25 -10.14
C PHE A 57 -12.06 -11.39 -10.79
N VAL A 58 -12.50 -10.30 -10.15
CA VAL A 58 -13.56 -9.43 -10.71
C VAL A 58 -13.03 -8.71 -11.96
N PRO A 59 -13.77 -8.66 -13.07
CA PRO A 59 -13.39 -7.99 -14.31
C PRO A 59 -13.53 -6.47 -14.19
N THR A 60 -12.61 -5.82 -13.47
CA THR A 60 -12.51 -4.37 -13.33
C THR A 60 -11.35 -3.82 -14.18
N PRO A 61 -11.37 -2.54 -14.57
CA PRO A 61 -10.25 -1.91 -15.27
C PRO A 61 -8.95 -2.05 -14.48
N ASP A 62 -7.83 -2.31 -15.16
CA ASP A 62 -6.53 -2.61 -14.54
C ASP A 62 -6.07 -1.52 -13.56
N LYS A 63 -6.30 -0.24 -13.87
CA LYS A 63 -5.95 0.89 -12.97
C LYS A 63 -6.77 0.87 -11.68
N VAL A 64 -8.07 0.61 -11.78
CA VAL A 64 -8.96 0.52 -10.61
C VAL A 64 -8.55 -0.66 -9.74
N LYS A 65 -8.30 -1.81 -10.36
CA LYS A 65 -7.81 -3.01 -9.68
C LYS A 65 -6.50 -2.75 -8.94
N GLY A 66 -5.56 -2.06 -9.58
CA GLY A 66 -4.29 -1.67 -8.99
C GLY A 66 -4.44 -0.75 -7.78
N LEU A 67 -5.31 0.24 -7.91
CA LEU A 67 -5.60 1.16 -6.80
C LEU A 67 -6.23 0.43 -5.61
N ILE A 68 -7.18 -0.48 -5.86
CA ILE A 68 -7.80 -1.29 -4.80
C ILE A 68 -6.76 -2.13 -4.07
N PHE A 69 -5.82 -2.79 -4.76
CA PHE A 69 -4.75 -3.57 -4.12
C PHE A 69 -3.92 -2.73 -3.14
N ALA A 70 -3.58 -1.50 -3.49
CA ALA A 70 -2.82 -0.62 -2.61
C ALA A 70 -3.69 -0.03 -1.48
N LEU A 71 -4.97 0.23 -1.72
CA LEU A 71 -5.88 0.81 -0.72
C LEU A 71 -6.39 -0.23 0.29
N LEU A 72 -6.46 -1.52 -0.04
CA LEU A 72 -6.93 -2.55 0.89
C LEU A 72 -6.11 -2.60 2.19
N PRO A 73 -4.77 -2.74 2.17
CA PRO A 73 -3.98 -2.70 3.39
C PRO A 73 -4.08 -1.34 4.10
N LEU A 74 -4.18 -0.24 3.35
CA LEU A 74 -4.35 1.10 3.90
C LEU A 74 -5.65 1.21 4.73
N THR A 75 -6.78 0.74 4.20
CA THR A 75 -8.08 0.80 4.90
C THR A 75 -8.09 -0.02 6.17
N VAL A 76 -7.42 -1.19 6.15
CA VAL A 76 -7.34 -2.04 7.35
C VAL A 76 -6.43 -1.43 8.41
N VAL A 77 -5.30 -0.88 8.02
CA VAL A 77 -4.44 -0.14 8.97
C VAL A 77 -5.19 1.05 9.55
N SER A 78 -6.02 1.72 8.75
CA SER A 78 -6.92 2.77 9.24
C SER A 78 -7.81 2.27 10.36
N ALA A 79 -8.52 1.18 10.11
CA ALA A 79 -9.39 0.57 11.11
C ALA A 79 -8.61 0.17 12.37
N LEU A 80 -7.40 -0.38 12.21
CA LEU A 80 -6.54 -0.74 13.34
C LEU A 80 -6.07 0.48 14.15
N PHE A 81 -5.86 1.65 13.55
CA PHE A 81 -5.58 2.86 14.30
C PHE A 81 -6.79 3.31 15.13
N PHE A 82 -8.02 3.13 14.63
CA PHE A 82 -9.23 3.48 15.40
C PHE A 82 -9.52 2.49 16.53
N LEU A 83 -9.32 1.19 16.28
CA LEU A 83 -9.73 0.11 17.19
C LEU A 83 -8.69 -0.23 18.25
N ASP A 84 -7.42 0.06 18.00
CA ASP A 84 -6.29 -0.37 18.84
C ASP A 84 -5.39 0.82 19.19
N ASN A 85 -4.52 0.65 20.18
CA ASN A 85 -3.58 1.66 20.64
C ASN A 85 -2.46 1.92 19.63
N PHE A 86 -1.68 2.97 19.86
CA PHE A 86 -0.51 3.29 19.04
C PHE A 86 0.44 2.08 18.97
N ALA A 87 0.87 1.79 17.73
CA ALA A 87 1.90 0.80 17.46
C ALA A 87 2.66 1.15 16.18
N LEU A 88 3.98 1.19 16.27
CA LEU A 88 4.86 1.63 15.17
C LEU A 88 4.74 0.71 13.93
N ASN A 89 4.47 -0.58 14.14
CA ASN A 89 4.29 -1.54 13.04
C ASN A 89 3.16 -1.18 12.08
N LYS A 90 2.13 -0.46 12.54
CA LYS A 90 1.05 0.02 11.68
C LYS A 90 1.55 1.01 10.62
N HIS A 91 2.55 1.84 10.96
CA HIS A 91 3.18 2.77 10.02
C HIS A 91 3.97 2.03 8.92
N TYR A 92 4.60 0.90 9.24
CA TYR A 92 5.32 0.11 8.24
C TYR A 92 4.39 -0.46 7.17
N ILE A 93 3.14 -0.78 7.52
CA ILE A 93 2.15 -1.22 6.54
C ILE A 93 1.83 -0.11 5.53
N LEU A 94 1.84 1.17 5.95
CA LEU A 94 1.66 2.31 5.03
C LEU A 94 2.77 2.36 3.97
N PHE A 95 4.03 2.15 4.36
CA PHE A 95 5.13 2.07 3.40
C PHE A 95 4.96 0.90 2.43
N PHE A 96 4.43 -0.23 2.91
CA PHE A 96 4.17 -1.38 2.06
C PHE A 96 3.13 -1.08 0.97
N THR A 97 2.10 -0.29 1.30
CA THR A 97 1.10 0.14 0.30
C THR A 97 1.72 1.01 -0.81
N ILE A 98 2.71 1.84 -0.47
CA ILE A 98 3.48 2.65 -1.43
C ILE A 98 4.27 1.73 -2.39
N ILE A 99 4.88 0.66 -1.88
CA ILE A 99 5.58 -0.33 -2.71
C ILE A 99 4.60 -1.01 -3.67
N MET A 100 3.41 -1.40 -3.20
CA MET A 100 2.40 -2.07 -4.01
C MET A 100 1.94 -1.20 -5.20
N ILE A 101 1.75 0.10 -4.99
CA ILE A 101 1.38 1.00 -6.08
C ILE A 101 2.55 1.30 -7.03
N ALA A 102 3.79 1.28 -6.51
CA ALA A 102 5.01 1.49 -7.28
C ALA A 102 5.19 0.49 -8.42
N LEU A 103 4.82 -0.77 -8.18
CA LEU A 103 4.99 -1.86 -9.13
C LEU A 103 4.25 -1.66 -10.45
N TYR A 104 3.23 -0.80 -10.48
CA TYR A 104 2.48 -0.53 -11.70
C TYR A 104 3.21 0.38 -12.69
N PHE A 105 4.23 1.12 -12.25
CA PHE A 105 4.91 2.13 -13.06
C PHE A 105 3.93 3.08 -13.79
N ASP A 106 2.81 3.43 -13.14
CA ASP A 106 1.78 4.32 -13.66
C ASP A 106 1.69 5.58 -12.81
N LYS A 107 2.09 6.72 -13.41
CA LYS A 107 2.08 8.03 -12.74
C LYS A 107 0.70 8.46 -12.25
N GLN A 108 -0.36 8.13 -13.02
CA GLN A 108 -1.73 8.50 -12.63
C GLN A 108 -2.16 7.76 -11.37
N LEU A 109 -1.81 6.46 -11.26
CA LEU A 109 -2.07 5.68 -10.04
C LEU A 109 -1.34 6.25 -8.83
N ILE A 110 -0.08 6.65 -8.99
CA ILE A 110 0.72 7.24 -7.90
C ILE A 110 0.11 8.57 -7.44
N ILE A 111 -0.32 9.42 -8.38
CA ILE A 111 -0.95 10.70 -8.03
C ILE A 111 -2.26 10.48 -7.28
N ILE A 112 -3.16 9.63 -7.81
CA ILE A 112 -4.46 9.34 -7.19
C ILE A 112 -4.25 8.73 -5.79
N PHE A 113 -3.38 7.73 -5.68
CA PHE A 113 -3.03 7.11 -4.41
C PHE A 113 -2.43 8.13 -3.43
N GLY A 114 -1.51 8.99 -3.90
CA GLY A 114 -0.90 10.04 -3.11
C GLY A 114 -1.92 11.03 -2.54
N ILE A 115 -2.89 11.47 -3.34
CA ILE A 115 -3.98 12.34 -2.88
C ILE A 115 -4.78 11.64 -1.76
N ILE A 116 -5.15 10.37 -1.95
CA ILE A 116 -5.92 9.60 -0.96
C ILE A 116 -5.12 9.45 0.34
N VAL A 117 -3.83 9.10 0.26
CA VAL A 117 -2.96 8.96 1.43
C VAL A 117 -2.82 10.29 2.17
N ASN A 118 -2.66 11.40 1.45
CA ASN A 118 -2.57 12.73 2.09
C ASN A 118 -3.86 13.07 2.87
N ILE A 119 -5.02 12.91 2.25
CA ILE A 119 -6.31 13.13 2.93
C ILE A 119 -6.42 12.24 4.16
N TYR A 120 -6.05 10.97 4.03
CA TYR A 120 -6.08 10.01 5.10
C TYR A 120 -5.18 10.41 6.29
N PHE A 121 -3.95 10.89 6.05
CA PHE A 121 -3.04 11.36 7.10
C PHE A 121 -3.63 12.52 7.90
N PHE A 122 -4.25 13.49 7.22
CA PHE A 122 -4.92 14.60 7.90
C PHE A 122 -6.11 14.11 8.75
N ILE A 123 -6.92 13.18 8.22
CA ILE A 123 -8.04 12.61 9.00
C ILE A 123 -7.51 11.93 10.28
N LEU A 124 -6.46 11.10 10.19
CA LEU A 124 -5.88 10.44 11.36
C LEU A 124 -5.35 11.44 12.37
N TYR A 125 -4.63 12.46 11.91
CA TYR A 125 -4.05 13.48 12.80
C TYR A 125 -5.12 14.28 13.54
N PHE A 126 -6.19 14.68 12.87
CA PHE A 126 -7.24 15.47 13.51
C PHE A 126 -8.22 14.63 14.35
N CYS A 127 -8.48 13.39 13.95
CA CYS A 127 -9.47 12.55 14.63
C CYS A 127 -8.88 11.74 15.79
N ILE A 128 -7.68 11.20 15.63
CA ILE A 128 -7.09 10.24 16.58
C ILE A 128 -5.57 10.42 16.75
N PRO A 129 -5.06 11.63 17.05
CA PRO A 129 -3.63 11.91 17.06
C PRO A 129 -2.83 11.00 18.00
N THR A 130 -3.34 10.70 19.17
CA THR A 130 -2.70 9.82 20.17
C THR A 130 -2.55 8.38 19.67
N LYS A 131 -3.56 7.84 19.01
CA LYS A 131 -3.51 6.50 18.43
C LYS A 131 -2.63 6.43 17.19
N PHE A 132 -2.53 7.54 16.44
CA PHE A 132 -1.75 7.63 15.22
C PHE A 132 -0.26 7.89 15.50
N LEU A 133 0.09 8.83 16.39
CA LEU A 133 1.46 9.29 16.64
C LEU A 133 1.99 8.94 18.04
N GLY A 134 1.15 8.41 18.92
CA GLY A 134 1.49 8.13 20.32
C GLY A 134 1.11 9.27 21.27
N GLU A 135 1.37 9.07 22.57
CA GLU A 135 0.98 10.03 23.62
C GLU A 135 1.73 11.36 23.53
N GLU A 136 2.97 11.33 23.03
CA GLU A 136 3.81 12.53 22.85
C GLU A 136 3.58 13.23 21.50
N TYR A 137 2.41 13.02 20.89
CA TYR A 137 2.11 13.61 19.60
C TYR A 137 2.21 15.14 19.63
N ASN A 138 2.80 15.69 18.59
CA ASN A 138 2.87 17.13 18.36
C ASN A 138 2.95 17.41 16.86
N PHE A 139 2.80 18.68 16.49
CA PHE A 139 2.82 19.08 15.09
C PHE A 139 4.16 18.76 14.38
N ALA A 140 5.28 18.87 15.08
CA ALA A 140 6.59 18.58 14.52
C ALA A 140 6.75 17.09 14.17
N LEU A 141 6.27 16.20 15.04
CA LEU A 141 6.27 14.76 14.79
C LEU A 141 5.35 14.40 13.60
N PHE A 142 4.14 14.97 13.57
CA PHE A 142 3.24 14.81 12.43
C PHE A 142 3.90 15.26 11.13
N PHE A 143 4.47 16.47 11.12
CA PHE A 143 5.12 17.03 9.94
C PHE A 143 6.30 16.18 9.47
N THR A 144 7.06 15.60 10.40
CA THR A 144 8.17 14.69 10.06
C THR A 144 7.67 13.44 9.34
N VAL A 145 6.68 12.73 9.92
CA VAL A 145 6.12 11.52 9.33
C VAL A 145 5.47 11.82 7.97
N TYR A 146 4.71 12.90 7.90
CA TYR A 146 4.07 13.39 6.69
C TYR A 146 5.07 13.73 5.58
N SER A 147 6.14 14.44 5.92
CA SER A 147 7.20 14.81 4.94
C SER A 147 7.92 13.58 4.39
N VAL A 148 8.16 12.55 5.21
CA VAL A 148 8.76 11.29 4.75
C VAL A 148 7.86 10.59 3.75
N ILE A 149 6.56 10.53 4.00
CA ILE A 149 5.59 9.92 3.09
C ILE A 149 5.48 10.72 1.78
N CYS A 150 5.37 12.04 1.86
CA CYS A 150 5.36 12.90 0.67
C CYS A 150 6.65 12.78 -0.15
N GLY A 151 7.80 12.72 0.53
CA GLY A 151 9.10 12.49 -0.10
C GLY A 151 9.17 11.14 -0.81
N ALA A 152 8.67 10.06 -0.18
CA ALA A 152 8.61 8.74 -0.77
C ALA A 152 7.71 8.71 -2.02
N LEU A 153 6.54 9.35 -1.96
CA LEU A 153 5.62 9.46 -3.11
C LEU A 153 6.22 10.27 -4.26
N ALA A 154 6.90 11.37 -3.95
CA ALA A 154 7.60 12.19 -4.93
C ALA A 154 8.75 11.41 -5.60
N ALA A 155 9.59 10.74 -4.81
CA ALA A 155 10.67 9.89 -5.32
C ALA A 155 10.12 8.80 -6.23
N LEU A 156 8.99 8.16 -5.83
CA LEU A 156 8.33 7.14 -6.61
C LEU A 156 7.79 7.69 -7.94
N TYR A 157 7.22 8.88 -7.94
CA TYR A 157 6.74 9.54 -9.16
C TYR A 157 7.89 9.74 -10.16
N PHE A 158 9.05 10.25 -9.71
CA PHE A 158 10.23 10.42 -10.55
C PHE A 158 10.81 9.08 -11.02
N LEU A 159 10.89 8.08 -10.12
CA LEU A 159 11.35 6.74 -10.48
C LEU A 159 10.48 6.12 -11.58
N THR A 160 9.16 6.31 -11.49
CA THR A 160 8.22 5.85 -12.52
C THR A 160 8.44 6.54 -13.86
N ASP A 161 8.79 7.82 -13.87
CA ASP A 161 9.12 8.53 -15.11
C ASP A 161 10.36 7.97 -15.79
N VAL A 162 11.41 7.75 -15.01
CA VAL A 162 12.67 7.16 -15.53
C VAL A 162 12.44 5.73 -15.98
N GLY A 163 11.73 4.91 -15.18
CA GLY A 163 11.42 3.52 -15.51
C GLY A 163 10.62 3.39 -16.81
N ASN A 164 9.59 4.22 -16.99
CA ASN A 164 8.81 4.23 -18.24
C ASN A 164 9.65 4.58 -19.45
N LYS A 165 10.54 5.57 -19.36
CA LYS A 165 11.45 5.93 -20.45
C LYS A 165 12.39 4.79 -20.83
N LEU A 166 12.93 4.08 -19.83
CA LEU A 166 13.81 2.93 -20.06
C LEU A 166 13.08 1.77 -20.77
N ILE A 167 11.86 1.46 -20.30
CA ILE A 167 11.03 0.42 -20.90
C ILE A 167 10.70 0.76 -22.36
N MET A 168 10.27 1.99 -22.63
CA MET A 168 9.96 2.41 -24.00
C MET A 168 11.17 2.37 -24.92
N ASN A 169 12.34 2.80 -24.44
CA ASN A 169 13.58 2.72 -25.21
C ASN A 169 14.00 1.28 -25.52
N SER A 170 13.78 0.35 -24.57
CA SER A 170 14.06 -1.07 -24.80
C SER A 170 13.13 -1.68 -25.86
N ILE A 171 11.83 -1.35 -25.79
CA ILE A 171 10.84 -1.83 -26.78
C ILE A 171 11.17 -1.30 -28.18
N ASN A 172 11.52 -0.02 -28.31
CA ASN A 172 11.87 0.57 -29.59
C ASN A 172 13.12 -0.11 -30.21
N LYS A 173 14.14 -0.37 -29.40
CA LYS A 173 15.35 -1.09 -29.88
C LYS A 173 15.06 -2.52 -30.34
N GLU A 174 14.17 -3.23 -29.66
CA GLU A 174 13.75 -4.57 -30.10
C GLU A 174 13.02 -4.52 -31.45
N GLN A 175 12.20 -3.49 -31.69
CA GLN A 175 11.50 -3.31 -32.98
C GLN A 175 12.43 -2.91 -34.11
N GLU A 176 13.49 -2.13 -33.82
CA GLU A 176 14.50 -1.76 -34.83
C GLU A 176 15.43 -2.92 -35.23
N SER A 177 15.51 -3.95 -34.39
CA SER A 177 16.38 -5.13 -34.61
C SER A 177 15.69 -6.30 -35.33
N GLN A 178 14.38 -6.20 -35.56
CA GLN A 178 13.57 -7.18 -36.32
C GLN A 178 13.35 -6.72 -37.76
#